data_e3d9c35a1e8f288ac47582dc9200f60c
#
_entry.id   e3d9c35a1e8f288ac47582dc9200f60c
#
_cell.length_a   1.000
_cell.length_b   1.000
_cell.length_c   1.000
_cell.angle_alpha   90.00
_cell.angle_beta   90.00
_cell.angle_gamma   90.00
#
_symmetry.space_group_name_H-M   'P 1'
#
loop_
_entity.id
_entity.type
_entity.pdbx_description
1 polymer ?
#
loop_
_entity_poly.entity_id
_entity_poly.type
_entity_poly.pdbx_seq_one_letter_code
_entity_poly.pdbx_strand_id
1 'polypeptide(L)'
;MNQPLAYVHPGAKIARNVVIDPFTTIHNNVEIGEGTWIGSNVTIMEGARIGKNCNIFPGAVISAVPQDLKFGGEESLAVIGDNTTIRECVTINRGTVASGQTKIGKNCLIMATAHIAHDCHIGDNAIIVNGVALAGHVTVGDYAI
;
A
#
# COMPACT_ATOMS: atom_id res chain seq x y z
N MET A 1 -17.39 -5.25 0.66
CA MET A 1 -17.92 -6.50 1.24
C MET A 1 -16.79 -7.50 1.44
N ASN A 2 -16.75 -8.13 2.60
CA ASN A 2 -15.75 -9.15 2.89
C ASN A 2 -16.20 -10.52 2.39
N GLN A 3 -15.29 -11.25 1.79
CA GLN A 3 -15.52 -12.65 1.45
C GLN A 3 -15.32 -13.53 2.70
N PRO A 4 -16.09 -14.61 2.86
CA PRO A 4 -15.87 -15.54 3.98
C PRO A 4 -14.47 -16.15 4.00
N LEU A 5 -13.81 -16.23 2.84
CA LEU A 5 -12.45 -16.77 2.71
C LEU A 5 -11.36 -15.72 2.83
N ALA A 6 -11.69 -14.45 3.06
CA ALA A 6 -10.74 -13.41 3.39
C ALA A 6 -10.66 -13.24 4.90
N TYR A 7 -9.47 -12.99 5.41
CA TYR A 7 -9.31 -12.65 6.83
C TYR A 7 -9.16 -11.13 6.99
N VAL A 8 -10.02 -10.53 7.78
CA VAL A 8 -9.93 -9.11 8.14
C VAL A 8 -9.87 -9.00 9.66
N HIS A 9 -8.77 -8.46 10.17
CA HIS A 9 -8.61 -8.27 11.61
C HIS A 9 -9.71 -7.34 12.14
N PRO A 10 -10.31 -7.63 13.30
CA PRO A 10 -11.39 -6.80 13.87
C PRO A 10 -11.01 -5.33 14.08
N GLY A 11 -9.73 -5.03 14.26
CA GLY A 11 -9.24 -3.66 14.43
C GLY A 11 -9.03 -2.89 13.12
N ALA A 12 -9.23 -3.52 11.97
CA ALA A 12 -9.14 -2.81 10.70
C ALA A 12 -10.39 -1.97 10.46
N LYS A 13 -10.20 -0.77 9.90
CA LYS A 13 -11.31 0.13 9.57
C LYS A 13 -11.56 0.08 8.08
N ILE A 14 -12.65 -0.57 7.71
CA ILE A 14 -13.04 -0.78 6.31
C ILE A 14 -14.24 0.08 6.00
N ALA A 15 -14.10 1.02 5.07
CA ALA A 15 -15.19 1.92 4.69
C ALA A 15 -16.24 1.19 3.83
N ARG A 16 -17.30 1.93 3.46
CA ARG A 16 -18.39 1.40 2.63
C ARG A 16 -17.89 1.05 1.22
N ASN A 17 -18.58 0.08 0.63
CA ASN A 17 -18.34 -0.32 -0.77
C ASN A 17 -16.91 -0.78 -1.05
N VAL A 18 -16.18 -1.20 -0.01
CA VAL A 18 -14.90 -1.88 -0.18
C VAL A 18 -15.18 -3.33 -0.52
N VAL A 19 -14.52 -3.82 -1.56
CA VAL A 19 -14.61 -5.22 -1.97
C VAL A 19 -13.28 -5.89 -1.67
N ILE A 20 -13.33 -6.99 -0.91
CA ILE A 20 -12.14 -7.76 -0.55
C ILE A 20 -12.33 -9.17 -1.08
N ASP A 21 -11.50 -9.57 -2.03
CA ASP A 21 -11.59 -10.88 -2.67
C ASP A 21 -11.02 -12.00 -1.79
N PRO A 22 -11.30 -13.27 -2.12
CA PRO A 22 -10.86 -14.40 -1.31
C PRO A 22 -9.35 -14.47 -1.11
N PHE A 23 -8.92 -15.03 0.03
CA PHE A 23 -7.53 -15.33 0.38
C PHE A 23 -6.67 -14.08 0.63
N THR A 24 -7.29 -12.94 0.83
CA THR A 24 -6.62 -11.72 1.25
C THR A 24 -6.58 -11.66 2.77
N THR A 25 -5.47 -11.13 3.31
CA THR A 25 -5.27 -10.95 4.75
C THR A 25 -5.08 -9.47 5.04
N ILE A 26 -5.91 -8.95 5.93
CA ILE A 26 -5.83 -7.55 6.39
C ILE A 26 -5.56 -7.55 7.88
N HIS A 27 -4.45 -6.94 8.28
CA HIS A 27 -3.97 -6.91 9.66
C HIS A 27 -4.65 -5.81 10.47
N ASN A 28 -4.29 -5.74 11.74
CA ASN A 28 -4.70 -4.68 12.63
C ASN A 28 -4.13 -3.33 12.17
N ASN A 29 -4.71 -2.24 12.64
CA ASN A 29 -4.23 -0.88 12.36
C ASN A 29 -4.12 -0.59 10.85
N VAL A 30 -5.13 -0.99 10.11
CA VAL A 30 -5.29 -0.73 8.67
C VAL A 30 -6.55 0.08 8.46
N GLU A 31 -6.49 1.07 7.56
CA GLU A 31 -7.66 1.83 7.14
C GLU A 31 -7.76 1.80 5.62
N ILE A 32 -8.96 1.47 5.13
CA ILE A 32 -9.22 1.38 3.68
C ILE A 32 -10.43 2.26 3.35
N GLY A 33 -10.24 3.19 2.43
CA GLY A 33 -11.25 4.15 2.03
C GLY A 33 -12.34 3.57 1.14
N GLU A 34 -13.44 4.31 1.04
CA GLU A 34 -14.66 3.92 0.33
C GLU A 34 -14.38 3.55 -1.12
N GLY A 35 -15.02 2.51 -1.60
CA GLY A 35 -14.98 2.11 -3.01
C GLY A 35 -13.73 1.39 -3.47
N THR A 36 -12.78 1.15 -2.57
CA THR A 36 -11.53 0.45 -2.91
C THR A 36 -11.77 -1.03 -3.12
N TRP A 37 -11.10 -1.59 -4.13
CA TRP A 37 -11.08 -3.02 -4.40
C TRP A 37 -9.73 -3.62 -4.00
N ILE A 38 -9.78 -4.68 -3.23
CA ILE A 38 -8.62 -5.48 -2.84
C ILE A 38 -8.77 -6.85 -3.49
N GLY A 39 -7.90 -7.15 -4.44
CA GLY A 39 -7.91 -8.43 -5.15
C GLY A 39 -7.57 -9.60 -4.24
N SER A 40 -7.62 -10.80 -4.80
CA SER A 40 -7.28 -12.01 -4.05
C SER A 40 -5.78 -12.11 -3.77
N ASN A 41 -5.42 -12.83 -2.72
CA ASN A 41 -4.02 -13.07 -2.35
C ASN A 41 -3.21 -11.78 -2.13
N VAL A 42 -3.84 -10.75 -1.56
CA VAL A 42 -3.19 -9.51 -1.15
C VAL A 42 -2.95 -9.57 0.35
N THR A 43 -1.83 -9.02 0.80
CA THR A 43 -1.53 -8.87 2.22
C THR A 43 -1.41 -7.39 2.55
N ILE A 44 -2.30 -6.91 3.42
CA ILE A 44 -2.28 -5.54 3.91
C ILE A 44 -1.85 -5.58 5.38
N MET A 45 -0.69 -5.05 5.67
CA MET A 45 -0.08 -5.14 7.00
C MET A 45 -0.28 -3.86 7.79
N GLU A 46 0.11 -3.90 9.07
CA GLU A 46 -0.08 -2.79 10.00
C GLU A 46 0.48 -1.48 9.46
N GLY A 47 -0.26 -0.42 9.68
CA GLY A 47 0.14 0.93 9.28
C GLY A 47 -0.33 1.34 7.90
N ALA A 48 -1.01 0.48 7.15
CA ALA A 48 -1.53 0.84 5.84
C ALA A 48 -2.69 1.84 5.96
N ARG A 49 -2.65 2.87 5.13
CA ARG A 49 -3.71 3.87 4.97
C ARG A 49 -4.01 3.99 3.50
N ILE A 50 -5.03 3.28 3.04
CA ILE A 50 -5.39 3.22 1.63
C ILE A 50 -6.58 4.15 1.40
N GLY A 51 -6.48 5.02 0.43
CA GLY A 51 -7.51 6.00 0.10
C GLY A 51 -8.74 5.40 -0.55
N LYS A 52 -9.54 6.27 -1.17
CA LYS A 52 -10.80 5.92 -1.82
C LYS A 52 -10.55 5.46 -3.26
N ASN A 53 -11.40 4.56 -3.73
CA ASN A 53 -11.42 4.13 -5.15
C ASN A 53 -10.07 3.65 -5.65
N CYS A 54 -9.28 3.04 -4.79
CA CYS A 54 -8.02 2.40 -5.16
C CYS A 54 -8.28 0.99 -5.70
N ASN A 55 -7.33 0.49 -6.47
CA ASN A 55 -7.36 -0.89 -6.96
C ASN A 55 -6.05 -1.57 -6.59
N ILE A 56 -6.13 -2.60 -5.77
CA ILE A 56 -4.96 -3.36 -5.29
C ILE A 56 -5.04 -4.75 -5.91
N PHE A 57 -4.11 -5.07 -6.78
CA PHE A 57 -4.10 -6.31 -7.56
C PHE A 57 -3.47 -7.48 -6.81
N PRO A 58 -3.76 -8.71 -7.24
CA PRO A 58 -3.29 -9.91 -6.55
C PRO A 58 -1.79 -9.97 -6.34
N GLY A 59 -1.39 -10.49 -5.20
CA GLY A 59 0.01 -10.69 -4.83
C GLY A 59 0.69 -9.46 -4.25
N ALA A 60 0.04 -8.30 -4.26
CA ALA A 60 0.62 -7.10 -3.65
C ALA A 60 0.76 -7.26 -2.13
N VAL A 61 1.83 -6.69 -1.57
CA VAL A 61 2.06 -6.64 -0.13
C VAL A 61 2.24 -5.18 0.27
N ILE A 62 1.29 -4.68 1.05
CA ILE A 62 1.25 -3.28 1.46
C ILE A 62 1.63 -3.14 2.92
N SER A 63 2.53 -2.21 3.23
CA SER A 63 2.92 -1.86 4.60
C SER A 63 3.73 -2.94 5.31
N ALA A 64 4.52 -3.70 4.58
CA ALA A 64 5.47 -4.62 5.20
C ALA A 64 6.55 -3.84 5.99
N VAL A 65 7.14 -4.53 6.93
CA VAL A 65 8.24 -4.01 7.75
C VAL A 65 9.38 -3.55 6.83
N PRO A 66 9.97 -2.38 7.08
CA PRO A 66 11.12 -1.90 6.30
C PRO A 66 12.28 -2.90 6.25
N GLN A 67 12.90 -2.99 5.10
CA GLN A 67 14.13 -3.77 4.90
C GLN A 67 15.35 -2.93 5.28
N ASP A 68 15.31 -2.34 6.45
CA ASP A 68 16.36 -1.48 6.99
C ASP A 68 16.79 -2.05 8.34
N LEU A 69 18.06 -2.39 8.46
CA LEU A 69 18.60 -2.99 9.68
C LEU A 69 18.47 -2.08 10.91
N LYS A 70 18.29 -0.79 10.71
CA LYS A 70 18.08 0.18 11.79
C LYS A 70 16.63 0.23 12.28
N PHE A 71 15.69 -0.41 11.56
CA PHE A 71 14.28 -0.39 11.96
C PHE A 71 14.12 -1.16 13.28
N GLY A 72 13.57 -0.48 14.29
CA GLY A 72 13.42 -1.02 15.65
C GLY A 72 12.00 -1.40 16.03
N GLY A 73 11.08 -1.52 15.07
CA GLY A 73 9.68 -1.85 15.36
C GLY A 73 8.81 -0.65 15.68
N GLU A 74 9.30 0.57 15.40
CA GLU A 74 8.54 1.80 15.61
C GLU A 74 7.24 1.82 14.82
N GLU A 75 6.24 2.56 15.32
CA GLU A 75 5.00 2.79 14.58
C GLU A 75 5.28 3.68 13.37
N SER A 76 4.73 3.28 12.24
CA SER A 76 4.87 4.03 10.99
C SER A 76 3.77 3.64 10.02
N LEU A 77 3.65 4.40 8.94
CA LEU A 77 2.56 4.25 7.99
C LEU A 77 3.06 3.96 6.58
N ALA A 78 2.19 3.34 5.79
CA ALA A 78 2.26 3.31 4.34
C ALA A 78 0.96 3.93 3.82
N VAL A 79 1.06 5.08 3.18
CA VAL A 79 -0.10 5.87 2.76
C VAL A 79 -0.24 5.80 1.25
N ILE A 80 -1.43 5.46 0.77
CA ILE A 80 -1.75 5.41 -0.66
C ILE A 80 -2.92 6.36 -0.91
N GLY A 81 -2.71 7.33 -1.78
CA GLY A 81 -3.71 8.34 -2.11
C GLY A 81 -4.86 7.78 -2.94
N ASP A 82 -5.93 8.58 -3.04
CA ASP A 82 -7.15 8.18 -3.75
C ASP A 82 -6.89 7.86 -5.22
N ASN A 83 -7.71 6.97 -5.78
CA ASN A 83 -7.70 6.60 -7.20
C ASN A 83 -6.36 6.03 -7.69
N THR A 84 -5.55 5.51 -6.82
CA THR A 84 -4.26 4.90 -7.16
C THR A 84 -4.44 3.41 -7.41
N THR A 85 -3.75 2.92 -8.43
CA THR A 85 -3.74 1.50 -8.79
C THR A 85 -2.38 0.90 -8.45
N ILE A 86 -2.42 -0.17 -7.67
CA ILE A 86 -1.24 -0.98 -7.30
C ILE A 86 -1.40 -2.32 -8.00
N ARG A 87 -0.49 -2.61 -8.93
CA ARG A 87 -0.57 -3.83 -9.75
C ARG A 87 0.04 -5.04 -9.04
N GLU A 88 0.01 -6.17 -9.75
CA GLU A 88 0.37 -7.47 -9.20
C GLU A 88 1.75 -7.52 -8.59
N CYS A 89 1.84 -8.12 -7.42
CA CYS A 89 3.11 -8.41 -6.73
C CYS A 89 3.97 -7.17 -6.42
N VAL A 90 3.37 -5.99 -6.40
CA VAL A 90 4.04 -4.79 -5.90
C VAL A 90 4.27 -4.94 -4.40
N THR A 91 5.43 -4.50 -3.93
CA THR A 91 5.73 -4.47 -2.49
C THR A 91 5.97 -3.03 -2.04
N ILE A 92 5.30 -2.63 -0.98
CA ILE A 92 5.42 -1.30 -0.39
C ILE A 92 5.73 -1.47 1.09
N ASN A 93 6.89 -1.00 1.53
CA ASN A 93 7.24 -1.02 2.94
C ASN A 93 6.69 0.23 3.63
N ARG A 94 6.34 0.11 4.91
CA ARG A 94 5.97 1.28 5.71
C ARG A 94 7.21 2.11 6.05
N GLY A 95 7.01 3.31 6.60
CA GLY A 95 8.10 4.21 6.93
C GLY A 95 8.93 3.76 8.12
N THR A 96 9.99 4.51 8.37
CA THR A 96 10.80 4.42 9.58
C THR A 96 10.59 5.67 10.43
N VAL A 97 11.29 5.78 11.55
CA VAL A 97 11.28 6.97 12.40
C VAL A 97 11.72 8.22 11.64
N ALA A 98 12.47 8.07 10.55
CA ALA A 98 13.02 9.19 9.79
C ALA A 98 11.94 10.13 9.24
N SER A 99 10.87 9.58 8.64
CA SER A 99 9.74 10.39 8.17
C SER A 99 8.40 9.92 8.72
N GLY A 100 8.35 8.74 9.31
CA GLY A 100 7.13 8.17 9.86
C GLY A 100 6.21 7.52 8.82
N GLN A 101 6.51 7.67 7.55
CA GLN A 101 5.64 7.09 6.51
C GLN A 101 6.34 6.95 5.17
N THR A 102 5.86 5.96 4.41
CA THR A 102 6.05 5.87 2.96
C THR A 102 4.75 6.38 2.34
N LYS A 103 4.83 7.23 1.33
CA LYS A 103 3.65 7.87 0.77
C LYS A 103 3.62 7.77 -0.75
N ILE A 104 2.48 7.33 -1.27
CA ILE A 104 2.15 7.34 -2.70
C ILE A 104 0.96 8.29 -2.87
N GLY A 105 1.05 9.19 -3.83
CA GLY A 105 0.05 10.20 -4.09
C GLY A 105 -1.23 9.66 -4.71
N LYS A 106 -2.05 10.57 -5.22
CA LYS A 106 -3.33 10.27 -5.86
C LYS A 106 -3.13 10.00 -7.35
N ASN A 107 -4.05 9.22 -7.91
CA ASN A 107 -4.10 8.95 -9.36
C ASN A 107 -2.80 8.35 -9.91
N CYS A 108 -2.08 7.59 -9.09
CA CYS A 108 -0.84 6.93 -9.48
C CYS A 108 -1.11 5.56 -10.08
N LEU A 109 -0.15 5.08 -10.87
CA LEU A 109 -0.11 3.71 -11.33
C LEU A 109 1.24 3.12 -10.95
N ILE A 110 1.22 2.14 -10.07
CA ILE A 110 2.41 1.40 -9.65
C ILE A 110 2.31 0.04 -10.33
N MET A 111 3.15 -0.17 -11.34
CA MET A 111 3.06 -1.35 -12.19
C MET A 111 3.66 -2.60 -11.53
N ALA A 112 3.34 -3.73 -12.10
CA ALA A 112 3.63 -5.03 -11.52
C ALA A 112 5.08 -5.19 -11.10
N THR A 113 5.29 -5.83 -9.97
CA THR A 113 6.58 -6.19 -9.38
C THR A 113 7.47 -5.01 -8.96
N ALA A 114 6.98 -3.77 -9.02
CA ALA A 114 7.73 -2.62 -8.50
C ALA A 114 7.88 -2.74 -6.97
N HIS A 115 8.96 -2.17 -6.46
CA HIS A 115 9.22 -2.09 -5.02
C HIS A 115 9.37 -0.64 -4.58
N ILE A 116 8.61 -0.27 -3.56
CA ILE A 116 8.67 1.05 -2.93
C ILE A 116 9.19 0.84 -1.50
N ALA A 117 10.44 1.23 -1.27
CA ALA A 117 11.05 1.07 0.05
C ALA A 117 10.56 2.13 1.04
N HIS A 118 10.98 1.98 2.28
CA HIS A 118 10.61 2.86 3.39
C HIS A 118 10.93 4.33 3.12
N ASP A 119 10.08 5.20 3.61
CA ASP A 119 10.27 6.65 3.54
C ASP A 119 10.35 7.23 2.12
N CYS A 120 9.91 6.48 1.10
CA CYS A 120 9.74 7.04 -0.24
C CYS A 120 8.51 7.94 -0.28
N HIS A 121 8.60 9.00 -1.09
CA HIS A 121 7.47 9.89 -1.36
C HIS A 121 7.24 9.99 -2.86
N ILE A 122 6.11 9.48 -3.32
CA ILE A 122 5.73 9.54 -4.72
C ILE A 122 4.59 10.54 -4.86
N GLY A 123 4.78 11.52 -5.74
CA GLY A 123 3.80 12.57 -6.00
C GLY A 123 2.55 12.07 -6.71
N ASP A 124 1.65 13.00 -7.01
CA ASP A 124 0.40 12.67 -7.67
C ASP A 124 0.59 12.40 -9.16
N ASN A 125 -0.27 11.57 -9.74
CA ASN A 125 -0.29 11.26 -11.17
C ASN A 125 1.02 10.66 -11.69
N ALA A 126 1.80 10.03 -10.83
CA ALA A 126 3.05 9.37 -11.21
C ALA A 126 2.80 7.95 -11.69
N ILE A 127 3.67 7.49 -12.57
CA ILE A 127 3.68 6.10 -13.03
C ILE A 127 5.03 5.49 -12.70
N ILE A 128 5.03 4.42 -11.94
CA ILE A 128 6.22 3.63 -11.63
C ILE A 128 6.12 2.35 -12.46
N VAL A 129 7.04 2.19 -13.39
CA VAL A 129 6.99 1.12 -14.39
C VAL A 129 7.33 -0.23 -13.76
N ASN A 130 7.03 -1.31 -14.49
CA ASN A 130 7.28 -2.68 -14.03
C ASN A 130 8.71 -2.89 -13.56
N GLY A 131 8.86 -3.53 -12.42
CA GLY A 131 10.16 -3.94 -11.90
C GLY A 131 11.04 -2.83 -11.37
N VAL A 132 10.58 -1.58 -11.35
CA VAL A 132 11.35 -0.48 -10.74
C VAL A 132 11.49 -0.76 -9.25
N ALA A 133 12.71 -0.66 -8.75
CA ALA A 133 13.00 -0.80 -7.33
C ALA A 133 13.51 0.53 -6.78
N LEU A 134 12.68 1.20 -5.98
CA LEU A 134 13.09 2.42 -5.29
C LEU A 134 13.72 2.05 -3.95
N ALA A 135 14.94 2.51 -3.73
CA ALA A 135 15.57 2.44 -2.42
C ALA A 135 14.88 3.39 -1.44
N GLY A 136 15.21 3.28 -0.16
CA GLY A 136 14.63 4.17 0.85
C GLY A 136 14.90 5.64 0.60
N HIS A 137 13.96 6.49 1.05
CA HIS A 137 14.07 7.95 0.99
C HIS A 137 14.08 8.57 -0.40
N VAL A 138 13.63 7.84 -1.43
CA VAL A 138 13.53 8.39 -2.79
C VAL A 138 12.26 9.22 -2.91
N THR A 139 12.38 10.39 -3.52
CA THR A 139 11.26 11.25 -3.87
C THR A 139 11.06 11.24 -5.38
N VAL A 140 9.83 11.00 -5.79
CA VAL A 140 9.39 11.05 -7.19
C VAL A 140 8.37 12.18 -7.31
N GLY A 141 8.57 13.09 -8.24
CA GLY A 141 7.69 14.24 -8.42
C GLY A 141 6.36 13.89 -9.07
N ASP A 142 5.45 14.87 -9.08
CA ASP A 142 4.16 14.73 -9.75
C ASP A 142 4.38 14.49 -11.25
N TYR A 143 3.48 13.68 -11.85
CA TYR A 143 3.49 13.36 -13.29
C TYR A 143 4.77 12.66 -13.80
N ALA A 144 5.66 12.22 -12.92
CA ALA A 144 6.85 11.49 -13.34
C ALA A 144 6.47 10.10 -13.89
N ILE A 145 7.26 9.66 -14.84
CA ILE A 145 7.13 8.31 -15.41
C ILE A 145 8.48 7.62 -15.34
#